data_41ebe02f1b0ea27f9121a5481057e997
#
_entry.id   41ebe02f1b0ea27f9121a5481057e997
#
_cell.length_a   1.000
_cell.length_b   1.000
_cell.length_c   1.000
_cell.angle_alpha   90.00
_cell.angle_beta   90.00
_cell.angle_gamma   90.00
#
_symmetry.space_group_name_H-M   'P 1'
#
loop_
_entity.id
_entity.type
_entity.pdbx_description
1 polymer ?
#
loop_
_entity_poly.entity_id
_entity_poly.type
_entity_poly.pdbx_seq_one_letter_code
_entity_poly.pdbx_strand_id
1 'polypeptide(L)'
;MKRLASYVLISGIVGAIPIQAWAADDATDTLVNIDFSPALLNEVTQALPESQDVNQEFLNPSYDPNIYLEDNANVSVTFLDEGAGYRNSLGYFTYDSTTFDDLTFGDIDLDGSGHIGIQELKDVEGVEAGMVFNNASERGGGGSLNAGDTVTLTGAEIVNIDGDSFDMVGSTQFEAGTNVGFFLLQNAWNGYQVNGWDNTYRDPLTMYTIDFLNPENSASNTIDNAATYSRHVAMMSSVSGENEVILGFEDLVRPYGDNDFNDAVFVVRTDPVEALFADVPSTEQVISLQAAPGPSFGGGLSGLFALSLGLIGLRRKAK
;
A
#
# COMPACT_ATOMS: atom_id res chain seq x y z
N MET A 1 64.26 15.08 37.17
CA MET A 1 63.63 13.83 36.68
C MET A 1 62.11 14.06 36.70
N LYS A 2 61.56 14.39 35.54
CA LYS A 2 60.10 14.53 35.35
C LYS A 2 59.62 13.32 34.58
N ARG A 3 58.74 12.53 35.20
CA ARG A 3 58.07 11.40 34.52
C ARG A 3 56.92 11.91 33.70
N LEU A 4 56.96 11.70 32.37
CA LEU A 4 55.79 11.86 31.49
C LEU A 4 54.89 10.61 31.63
N ALA A 5 53.63 10.86 31.96
CA ALA A 5 52.58 9.83 31.87
C ALA A 5 52.00 9.88 30.46
N SER A 6 52.12 8.80 29.72
CA SER A 6 51.48 8.61 28.43
C SER A 6 50.04 8.13 28.66
N TYR A 7 49.07 8.92 28.22
CA TYR A 7 47.70 8.47 28.12
C TYR A 7 47.48 7.81 26.77
N VAL A 8 47.15 6.52 26.78
CA VAL A 8 46.66 5.80 25.59
C VAL A 8 45.17 6.07 25.46
N LEU A 9 44.80 6.86 24.46
CA LEU A 9 43.42 6.95 24.02
C LEU A 9 43.09 5.67 23.24
N ILE A 10 42.25 4.82 23.83
CA ILE A 10 41.56 3.76 23.10
C ILE A 10 40.32 4.39 22.45
N SER A 11 40.42 4.74 21.18
CA SER A 11 39.29 5.04 20.35
C SER A 11 38.58 3.71 20.03
N GLY A 12 37.48 3.45 20.73
CA GLY A 12 36.57 2.38 20.36
C GLY A 12 35.89 2.75 19.03
N ILE A 13 36.31 2.08 17.98
CA ILE A 13 35.54 2.03 16.73
C ILE A 13 34.35 1.15 17.06
N VAL A 14 33.19 1.76 17.27
CA VAL A 14 31.91 1.06 17.14
C VAL A 14 31.76 0.81 15.65
N GLY A 15 32.20 -0.36 15.23
CA GLY A 15 31.92 -0.84 13.89
C GLY A 15 30.42 -1.05 13.80
N ALA A 16 29.74 -0.22 13.02
CA ALA A 16 28.45 -0.59 12.49
C ALA A 16 28.63 -1.95 11.79
N ILE A 17 28.01 -2.98 12.34
CA ILE A 17 27.90 -4.26 11.65
C ILE A 17 26.97 -3.94 10.48
N PRO A 18 27.41 -4.06 9.22
CA PRO A 18 26.45 -3.96 8.13
C PRO A 18 25.45 -5.09 8.36
N ILE A 19 24.20 -4.73 8.61
CA ILE A 19 23.10 -5.66 8.48
C ILE A 19 23.18 -6.07 7.02
N GLN A 20 23.64 -7.29 6.74
CA GLN A 20 23.55 -7.83 5.41
C GLN A 20 22.06 -7.93 5.11
N ALA A 21 21.59 -7.01 4.27
CA ALA A 21 20.31 -7.20 3.59
C ALA A 21 20.39 -8.60 2.97
N TRP A 22 19.61 -9.51 3.50
CA TRP A 22 19.38 -10.78 2.85
C TRP A 22 18.66 -10.40 1.57
N ALA A 23 19.39 -10.40 0.46
CA ALA A 23 18.74 -10.48 -0.83
C ALA A 23 17.90 -11.77 -0.74
N ALA A 24 16.61 -11.60 -0.61
CA ALA A 24 15.69 -12.70 -0.70
C ALA A 24 15.80 -13.22 -2.14
N ASP A 25 16.69 -14.19 -2.33
CA ASP A 25 16.65 -15.06 -3.47
C ASP A 25 15.31 -15.78 -3.36
N ASP A 26 14.34 -15.29 -4.17
CA ASP A 26 13.03 -15.90 -4.39
C ASP A 26 12.20 -16.10 -3.09
N ALA A 27 11.39 -15.11 -2.71
CA ALA A 27 10.45 -15.18 -1.58
C ALA A 27 9.45 -16.36 -1.70
N THR A 28 9.43 -17.04 -2.85
CA THR A 28 8.63 -18.25 -3.09
C THR A 28 9.04 -19.46 -2.25
N ASP A 29 10.27 -19.51 -1.72
CA ASP A 29 10.73 -20.66 -0.90
C ASP A 29 10.13 -20.66 0.53
N THR A 30 9.49 -19.56 0.96
CA THR A 30 8.84 -19.44 2.29
C THR A 30 7.34 -19.19 2.20
N LEU A 31 6.76 -19.35 1.04
CA LEU A 31 5.35 -19.10 0.81
C LEU A 31 4.48 -20.14 1.52
N VAL A 32 3.59 -19.67 2.39
CA VAL A 32 2.63 -20.48 3.14
C VAL A 32 1.22 -20.06 2.70
N ASN A 33 0.34 -21.01 2.44
CA ASN A 33 -1.05 -20.70 2.13
C ASN A 33 -1.91 -20.70 3.40
N ILE A 34 -2.62 -19.59 3.63
CA ILE A 34 -3.52 -19.35 4.76
C ILE A 34 -4.96 -19.40 4.24
N ASP A 35 -5.82 -20.17 4.90
CA ASP A 35 -7.23 -20.24 4.56
C ASP A 35 -7.99 -18.99 5.04
N PHE A 36 -8.26 -18.06 4.12
CA PHE A 36 -9.11 -16.91 4.41
C PHE A 36 -10.59 -17.27 4.43
N SER A 37 -11.32 -16.57 5.31
CA SER A 37 -12.76 -16.68 5.33
C SER A 37 -13.37 -16.20 4.01
N PRO A 38 -14.37 -16.90 3.45
CA PRO A 38 -15.11 -16.40 2.29
C PRO A 38 -15.75 -15.02 2.50
N ALA A 39 -15.92 -14.62 3.77
CA ALA A 39 -16.45 -13.31 4.13
C ALA A 39 -15.46 -12.20 3.78
N LEU A 40 -14.17 -12.36 4.10
CA LEU A 40 -13.13 -11.38 3.75
C LEU A 40 -12.98 -11.23 2.23
N LEU A 41 -12.92 -12.35 1.49
CA LEU A 41 -12.84 -12.28 0.02
C LEU A 41 -14.04 -11.56 -0.60
N ASN A 42 -15.25 -11.80 -0.07
CA ASN A 42 -16.44 -11.10 -0.52
C ASN A 42 -16.42 -9.61 -0.15
N GLU A 43 -15.87 -9.26 1.02
CA GLU A 43 -15.68 -7.89 1.45
C GLU A 43 -14.74 -7.13 0.49
N VAL A 44 -13.61 -7.73 0.15
CA VAL A 44 -12.64 -7.18 -0.82
C VAL A 44 -13.28 -6.98 -2.19
N THR A 45 -13.96 -7.99 -2.74
CA THR A 45 -14.63 -7.89 -4.04
C THR A 45 -15.71 -6.80 -4.06
N GLN A 46 -16.37 -6.53 -2.93
CA GLN A 46 -17.34 -5.43 -2.84
C GLN A 46 -16.68 -4.05 -2.70
N ALA A 47 -15.53 -3.98 -2.04
CA ALA A 47 -14.79 -2.74 -1.85
C ALA A 47 -14.05 -2.31 -3.12
N LEU A 48 -13.47 -3.27 -3.85
CA LEU A 48 -12.66 -3.11 -5.06
C LEU A 48 -13.29 -3.90 -6.22
N PRO A 49 -14.41 -3.44 -6.79
CA PRO A 49 -15.13 -4.18 -7.81
C PRO A 49 -14.46 -4.01 -9.18
N GLU A 50 -14.23 -5.11 -9.87
CA GLU A 50 -13.62 -5.18 -11.20
C GLU A 50 -14.24 -4.21 -12.21
N SER A 51 -13.37 -3.46 -12.92
CA SER A 51 -13.73 -2.50 -13.97
C SER A 51 -14.74 -1.42 -13.53
N GLN A 52 -14.70 -1.00 -12.28
CA GLN A 52 -15.53 0.06 -11.72
C GLN A 52 -14.68 0.94 -10.82
N ASP A 53 -14.82 2.27 -10.96
CA ASP A 53 -14.13 3.22 -10.09
C ASP A 53 -14.35 2.86 -8.61
N VAL A 54 -13.27 2.74 -7.85
CA VAL A 54 -13.32 2.51 -6.41
C VAL A 54 -14.03 3.66 -5.69
N ASN A 55 -14.62 3.39 -4.54
CA ASN A 55 -15.18 4.45 -3.73
C ASN A 55 -14.09 5.45 -3.32
N GLN A 56 -14.33 6.73 -3.63
CA GLN A 56 -13.37 7.81 -3.40
C GLN A 56 -13.00 8.01 -1.93
N GLU A 57 -13.78 7.46 -0.98
CA GLU A 57 -13.43 7.49 0.44
C GLU A 57 -12.16 6.68 0.74
N PHE A 58 -11.90 5.59 0.01
CA PHE A 58 -10.64 4.85 0.12
C PHE A 58 -9.42 5.61 -0.39
N LEU A 59 -9.65 6.65 -1.20
CA LEU A 59 -8.63 7.53 -1.76
C LEU A 59 -8.59 8.90 -1.08
N ASN A 60 -9.33 9.08 0.01
CA ASN A 60 -9.43 10.36 0.70
C ASN A 60 -8.04 10.77 1.24
N PRO A 61 -7.51 11.95 0.85
CA PRO A 61 -6.18 12.40 1.25
C PRO A 61 -6.06 12.73 2.74
N SER A 62 -7.16 12.70 3.50
CA SER A 62 -7.11 12.83 4.96
C SER A 62 -6.56 11.59 5.66
N TYR A 63 -6.57 10.42 4.99
CA TYR A 63 -5.97 9.20 5.50
C TYR A 63 -4.51 9.09 5.08
N ASP A 64 -3.67 8.63 6.03
CA ASP A 64 -2.27 8.38 5.77
C ASP A 64 -2.12 7.04 5.02
N PRO A 65 -1.53 7.00 3.81
CA PRO A 65 -1.32 5.75 3.07
C PRO A 65 -0.16 4.91 3.62
N ASN A 66 0.43 5.29 4.74
CA ASN A 66 1.58 4.60 5.31
C ASN A 66 1.16 3.67 6.45
N ILE A 67 1.86 2.56 6.56
CA ILE A 67 1.79 1.67 7.71
C ILE A 67 2.94 2.02 8.65
N TYR A 68 2.64 2.24 9.91
CA TYR A 68 3.60 2.58 10.94
C TYR A 68 3.64 1.48 12.01
N LEU A 69 4.83 1.14 12.49
CA LEU A 69 5.01 0.15 13.55
C LEU A 69 5.20 0.86 14.90
N GLU A 70 4.25 0.67 15.81
CA GLU A 70 4.32 1.22 17.17
C GLU A 70 5.27 0.43 18.08
N ASP A 71 5.46 -0.87 17.80
CA ASP A 71 6.36 -1.79 18.48
C ASP A 71 7.21 -2.58 17.48
N ASN A 72 8.27 -3.25 17.97
CA ASN A 72 9.03 -4.20 17.16
C ASN A 72 8.12 -5.33 16.69
N ALA A 73 8.10 -5.60 15.40
CA ALA A 73 7.19 -6.60 14.84
C ALA A 73 7.76 -7.36 13.65
N ASN A 74 7.26 -8.58 13.49
CA ASN A 74 7.26 -9.26 12.20
C ASN A 74 6.11 -8.69 11.35
N VAL A 75 6.31 -8.67 10.03
CA VAL A 75 5.29 -8.21 9.08
C VAL A 75 5.08 -9.29 8.05
N SER A 76 3.82 -9.63 7.79
CA SER A 76 3.43 -10.55 6.72
C SER A 76 2.58 -9.85 5.68
N VAL A 77 2.67 -10.36 4.45
CA VAL A 77 1.85 -9.94 3.32
C VAL A 77 1.18 -11.17 2.74
N THR A 78 -0.13 -11.11 2.64
CA THR A 78 -0.96 -12.20 2.10
C THR A 78 -1.65 -11.74 0.83
N PHE A 79 -1.45 -12.45 -0.26
CA PHE A 79 -2.13 -12.21 -1.52
C PHE A 79 -3.62 -12.58 -1.41
N LEU A 80 -4.51 -11.72 -1.92
CA LEU A 80 -5.95 -11.95 -1.94
C LEU A 80 -6.53 -12.10 -3.34
N ASP A 81 -6.22 -11.16 -4.24
CA ASP A 81 -6.85 -11.09 -5.57
C ASP A 81 -5.97 -10.31 -6.56
N GLU A 82 -6.25 -10.45 -7.85
CA GLU A 82 -5.57 -9.70 -8.91
C GLU A 82 -6.46 -9.64 -10.16
N GLY A 83 -6.76 -8.41 -10.62
CA GLY A 83 -7.53 -8.10 -11.83
C GLY A 83 -6.66 -7.60 -13.01
N ALA A 84 -5.35 -7.44 -12.82
CA ALA A 84 -4.46 -6.83 -13.80
C ALA A 84 -4.32 -7.63 -15.11
N GLY A 85 -4.24 -6.90 -16.21
CA GLY A 85 -3.79 -7.47 -17.48
C GLY A 85 -2.26 -7.63 -17.59
N TYR A 86 -1.50 -7.09 -16.65
CA TYR A 86 -0.04 -7.08 -16.59
C TYR A 86 0.49 -8.09 -15.57
N ARG A 87 1.73 -8.54 -15.78
CA ARG A 87 2.46 -9.36 -14.80
C ARG A 87 3.27 -8.41 -13.90
N ASN A 88 2.59 -7.84 -12.93
CA ASN A 88 3.15 -6.91 -11.98
C ASN A 88 4.06 -7.62 -10.97
N SER A 89 4.98 -6.86 -10.37
CA SER A 89 5.81 -7.33 -9.27
C SER A 89 5.56 -6.43 -8.06
N LEU A 90 5.29 -7.04 -6.90
CA LEU A 90 5.03 -6.33 -5.66
C LEU A 90 6.28 -6.34 -4.78
N GLY A 91 6.62 -5.18 -4.24
CA GLY A 91 7.68 -5.04 -3.25
C GLY A 91 7.29 -4.13 -2.10
N TYR A 92 8.18 -4.00 -1.13
CA TYR A 92 8.05 -3.13 0.01
C TYR A 92 9.31 -2.29 0.21
N PHE A 93 9.18 -1.21 0.96
CA PHE A 93 10.31 -0.43 1.45
C PHE A 93 10.04 0.06 2.86
N THR A 94 11.12 0.23 3.63
CA THR A 94 11.07 0.76 4.98
C THR A 94 11.81 2.08 5.04
N TYR A 95 11.36 2.97 5.92
CA TYR A 95 11.91 4.31 6.08
C TYR A 95 11.50 4.91 7.44
N ASP A 96 12.25 5.90 7.90
CA ASP A 96 11.89 6.70 9.07
C ASP A 96 10.92 7.81 8.70
N SER A 97 10.12 8.27 9.66
CA SER A 97 9.10 9.31 9.45
C SER A 97 9.66 10.63 8.86
N THR A 98 10.95 10.87 8.96
CA THR A 98 11.63 12.09 8.46
C THR A 98 12.38 11.87 7.15
N THR A 99 12.44 10.66 6.63
CA THR A 99 13.24 10.31 5.44
C THR A 99 12.88 11.17 4.22
N PHE A 100 11.62 11.50 4.05
CA PHE A 100 11.13 12.24 2.86
C PHE A 100 10.76 13.70 3.13
N ASP A 101 10.92 14.22 4.36
CA ASP A 101 10.42 15.56 4.75
C ASP A 101 10.93 16.71 3.87
N ASP A 102 12.19 16.66 3.45
CA ASP A 102 12.84 17.72 2.67
C ASP A 102 13.02 17.35 1.19
N LEU A 103 12.45 16.21 0.74
CA LEU A 103 12.58 15.71 -0.62
C LEU A 103 11.36 16.05 -1.47
N THR A 104 11.64 16.41 -2.72
CA THR A 104 10.63 16.53 -3.77
C THR A 104 10.77 15.39 -4.77
N PHE A 105 9.78 15.17 -5.61
CA PHE A 105 9.85 14.19 -6.70
C PHE A 105 11.13 14.33 -7.52
N GLY A 106 11.49 15.55 -7.92
CA GLY A 106 12.67 15.83 -8.73
C GLY A 106 14.02 15.67 -8.04
N ASP A 107 14.04 15.56 -6.69
CA ASP A 107 15.26 15.23 -5.95
C ASP A 107 15.56 13.72 -6.00
N ILE A 108 14.57 12.91 -6.34
CA ILE A 108 14.67 11.45 -6.41
C ILE A 108 14.69 10.97 -7.87
N ASP A 109 13.88 11.53 -8.78
CA ASP A 109 13.90 11.26 -10.24
C ASP A 109 15.18 11.88 -10.85
N LEU A 110 16.31 11.20 -10.67
CA LEU A 110 17.64 11.71 -11.03
C LEU A 110 17.92 11.60 -12.53
N ASP A 111 17.32 10.67 -13.21
CA ASP A 111 17.49 10.47 -14.66
C ASP A 111 16.50 11.30 -15.50
N GLY A 112 15.48 11.91 -14.85
CA GLY A 112 14.47 12.75 -15.48
C GLY A 112 13.50 11.96 -16.35
N SER A 113 13.30 10.68 -16.05
CA SER A 113 12.37 9.78 -16.77
C SER A 113 10.92 10.19 -16.60
N GLY A 114 10.61 10.90 -15.50
CA GLY A 114 9.26 11.31 -15.14
C GLY A 114 8.53 10.27 -14.28
N HIS A 115 9.23 9.26 -13.81
CA HIS A 115 8.81 8.35 -12.74
C HIS A 115 10.02 8.01 -11.87
N ILE A 116 9.80 7.70 -10.62
CA ILE A 116 10.86 7.26 -9.72
C ILE A 116 10.99 5.75 -9.86
N GLY A 117 12.13 5.31 -10.41
CA GLY A 117 12.46 3.90 -10.50
C GLY A 117 12.86 3.33 -9.14
N ILE A 118 12.74 2.00 -8.97
CA ILE A 118 13.07 1.37 -7.69
C ILE A 118 14.54 1.53 -7.29
N GLN A 119 15.46 1.68 -8.25
CA GLN A 119 16.86 1.92 -7.93
C GLN A 119 17.07 3.32 -7.37
N GLU A 120 16.36 4.32 -7.90
CA GLU A 120 16.39 5.69 -7.38
C GLU A 120 15.80 5.78 -5.98
N LEU A 121 14.71 5.07 -5.71
CA LEU A 121 14.17 4.97 -4.35
C LEU A 121 15.18 4.35 -3.38
N LYS A 122 15.88 3.28 -3.78
CA LYS A 122 16.92 2.62 -2.96
C LYS A 122 18.15 3.48 -2.71
N ASP A 123 18.38 4.50 -3.53
CA ASP A 123 19.48 5.46 -3.34
C ASP A 123 19.12 6.57 -2.33
N VAL A 124 17.86 6.67 -1.90
CA VAL A 124 17.44 7.59 -0.83
C VAL A 124 18.00 7.10 0.50
N GLU A 125 18.73 7.97 1.21
CA GLU A 125 19.31 7.63 2.50
C GLU A 125 18.23 7.25 3.52
N GLY A 126 18.40 6.11 4.17
CA GLY A 126 17.47 5.57 5.16
C GLY A 126 16.33 4.74 4.57
N VAL A 127 16.30 4.53 3.26
CA VAL A 127 15.36 3.61 2.62
C VAL A 127 16.00 2.24 2.44
N GLU A 128 15.31 1.19 2.89
CA GLU A 128 15.61 -0.19 2.56
C GLU A 128 14.41 -0.79 1.80
N ALA A 129 14.66 -1.62 0.79
CA ALA A 129 13.60 -2.19 -0.03
C ALA A 129 13.81 -3.69 -0.28
N GLY A 130 12.71 -4.42 -0.42
CA GLY A 130 12.68 -5.85 -0.71
C GLY A 130 11.51 -6.22 -1.64
N MET A 131 11.60 -7.40 -2.25
CA MET A 131 10.48 -7.95 -3.02
C MET A 131 9.54 -8.72 -2.09
N VAL A 132 8.24 -8.64 -2.39
CA VAL A 132 7.18 -9.45 -1.76
C VAL A 132 6.84 -10.60 -2.71
N PHE A 133 6.34 -10.29 -3.90
CA PHE A 133 6.03 -11.27 -4.94
C PHE A 133 6.70 -10.84 -6.25
N ASN A 134 7.62 -11.67 -6.74
CA ASN A 134 8.29 -11.42 -8.03
C ASN A 134 7.29 -11.37 -9.19
N ASN A 135 6.22 -12.13 -9.10
CA ASN A 135 5.07 -12.06 -9.98
C ASN A 135 3.80 -12.04 -9.13
N ALA A 136 3.16 -10.90 -9.03
CA ALA A 136 1.95 -10.68 -8.24
C ALA A 136 0.67 -11.09 -8.99
N SER A 137 0.77 -11.97 -10.02
CA SER A 137 -0.38 -12.45 -10.75
C SER A 137 -0.90 -13.76 -10.21
N GLU A 138 -2.22 -13.90 -10.24
CA GLU A 138 -2.90 -15.12 -9.83
C GLU A 138 -2.71 -16.29 -10.80
N ARG A 139 -3.07 -17.47 -10.33
CA ARG A 139 -3.08 -18.69 -11.15
C ARG A 139 -4.16 -18.60 -12.23
N GLY A 140 -3.74 -18.43 -13.46
CA GLY A 140 -4.62 -18.25 -14.61
C GLY A 140 -4.46 -16.89 -15.27
N GLY A 141 -4.06 -15.85 -14.52
CA GLY A 141 -3.72 -14.52 -15.00
C GLY A 141 -2.29 -14.36 -15.49
N GLY A 142 -1.48 -15.43 -15.48
CA GLY A 142 -0.08 -15.38 -15.91
C GLY A 142 0.92 -15.60 -14.77
N GLY A 143 0.43 -15.90 -13.57
CA GLY A 143 1.20 -16.21 -12.37
C GLY A 143 0.85 -17.56 -11.75
N SER A 144 1.19 -17.69 -10.48
CA SER A 144 0.99 -18.92 -9.71
C SER A 144 0.36 -18.69 -8.33
N LEU A 145 0.12 -17.43 -7.95
CA LEU A 145 -0.44 -17.11 -6.64
C LEU A 145 -1.90 -17.56 -6.54
N ASN A 146 -2.29 -17.90 -5.32
CA ASN A 146 -3.68 -18.16 -4.96
C ASN A 146 -4.02 -17.27 -3.77
N ALA A 147 -5.29 -16.93 -3.60
CA ALA A 147 -5.72 -16.25 -2.38
C ALA A 147 -5.24 -17.01 -1.13
N GLY A 148 -4.67 -16.30 -0.18
CA GLY A 148 -4.07 -16.89 1.01
C GLY A 148 -2.56 -17.13 0.95
N ASP A 149 -1.93 -17.03 -0.21
CA ASP A 149 -0.48 -17.16 -0.32
C ASP A 149 0.22 -16.02 0.43
N THR A 150 0.96 -16.39 1.48
CA THR A 150 1.50 -15.47 2.48
C THR A 150 3.01 -15.61 2.58
N VAL A 151 3.70 -14.47 2.68
CA VAL A 151 5.12 -14.36 2.96
C VAL A 151 5.36 -13.41 4.14
N THR A 152 6.51 -13.56 4.81
CA THR A 152 6.94 -12.62 5.85
C THR A 152 8.06 -11.73 5.32
N LEU A 153 8.00 -10.43 5.61
CA LEU A 153 9.02 -9.47 5.16
C LEU A 153 10.32 -9.57 5.98
N THR A 154 10.23 -10.11 7.19
CA THR A 154 11.35 -10.26 8.12
C THR A 154 12.00 -11.65 8.07
N GLY A 155 11.49 -12.55 7.23
CA GLY A 155 11.96 -13.94 7.17
C GLY A 155 11.54 -14.78 8.39
N ALA A 156 10.53 -14.34 9.14
CA ALA A 156 9.93 -15.11 10.22
C ALA A 156 9.18 -16.33 9.68
N GLU A 157 9.17 -17.42 10.45
CA GLU A 157 8.40 -18.62 10.13
C GLU A 157 6.94 -18.44 10.58
N ILE A 158 5.99 -18.79 9.72
CA ILE A 158 4.56 -18.80 10.03
C ILE A 158 4.22 -20.12 10.69
N VAL A 159 3.64 -20.06 11.89
CA VAL A 159 3.31 -21.23 12.72
C VAL A 159 1.90 -21.10 13.31
N ASN A 160 1.41 -22.17 13.95
CA ASN A 160 0.12 -22.20 14.68
C ASN A 160 -1.08 -21.74 13.83
N ILE A 161 -1.12 -22.11 12.54
CA ILE A 161 -2.18 -21.72 11.63
C ILE A 161 -3.52 -22.30 12.07
N ASP A 162 -4.52 -21.42 12.29
CA ASP A 162 -5.92 -21.79 12.60
C ASP A 162 -6.86 -20.87 11.80
N GLY A 163 -7.29 -21.35 10.63
CA GLY A 163 -8.04 -20.53 9.67
C GLY A 163 -7.18 -19.41 9.10
N ASP A 164 -7.58 -18.17 9.32
CA ASP A 164 -6.86 -16.95 8.91
C ASP A 164 -5.95 -16.37 10.01
N SER A 165 -5.93 -16.97 11.20
CA SER A 165 -5.02 -16.61 12.29
C SER A 165 -3.74 -17.44 12.26
N PHE A 166 -2.62 -16.82 12.59
CA PHE A 166 -1.30 -17.47 12.69
C PHE A 166 -0.34 -16.62 13.51
N ASP A 167 0.71 -17.26 14.03
CA ASP A 167 1.81 -16.58 14.70
C ASP A 167 3.02 -16.49 13.76
N MET A 168 3.89 -15.49 13.96
CA MET A 168 5.16 -15.34 13.27
C MET A 168 6.33 -15.46 14.23
N VAL A 169 7.20 -16.44 14.03
CA VAL A 169 8.35 -16.69 14.90
C VAL A 169 9.65 -16.43 14.13
N GLY A 170 10.43 -15.44 14.59
CA GLY A 170 11.70 -15.07 13.99
C GLY A 170 12.58 -14.29 14.95
N SER A 171 13.87 -14.21 14.62
CA SER A 171 14.85 -13.46 15.40
C SER A 171 15.06 -12.03 14.88
N THR A 172 14.62 -11.75 13.66
CA THR A 172 14.72 -10.44 13.01
C THR A 172 13.31 -9.86 12.95
N GLN A 173 13.17 -8.65 13.45
CA GLN A 173 11.91 -7.88 13.42
C GLN A 173 12.23 -6.48 12.90
N PHE A 174 11.25 -5.82 12.31
CA PHE A 174 11.35 -4.38 12.12
C PHE A 174 11.25 -3.68 13.47
N GLU A 175 12.00 -2.60 13.64
CA GLU A 175 12.01 -1.83 14.88
C GLU A 175 10.78 -0.93 14.99
N ALA A 176 10.37 -0.63 16.22
CA ALA A 176 9.36 0.39 16.50
C ALA A 176 9.78 1.73 15.88
N GLY A 177 8.84 2.44 15.29
CA GLY A 177 9.09 3.68 14.57
C GLY A 177 9.32 3.53 13.07
N THR A 178 9.43 2.30 12.58
CA THR A 178 9.57 2.03 11.14
C THR A 178 8.24 2.28 10.41
N ASN A 179 8.31 3.00 9.30
CA ASN A 179 7.24 3.03 8.32
C ASN A 179 7.47 1.94 7.27
N VAL A 180 6.40 1.29 6.83
CA VAL A 180 6.42 0.29 5.77
C VAL A 180 5.55 0.79 4.63
N GLY A 181 6.19 1.09 3.51
CA GLY A 181 5.53 1.40 2.25
C GLY A 181 5.59 0.21 1.29
N PHE A 182 4.74 0.23 0.29
CA PHE A 182 4.74 -0.78 -0.77
C PHE A 182 4.89 -0.11 -2.14
N PHE A 183 5.37 -0.89 -3.10
CA PHE A 183 5.45 -0.48 -4.49
C PHE A 183 5.03 -1.61 -5.44
N LEU A 184 4.45 -1.22 -6.56
CA LEU A 184 4.07 -2.10 -7.65
C LEU A 184 4.86 -1.72 -8.90
N LEU A 185 5.68 -2.64 -9.41
CA LEU A 185 6.41 -2.50 -10.67
C LEU A 185 5.53 -3.00 -11.81
N GLN A 186 5.07 -2.07 -12.65
CA GLN A 186 4.14 -2.37 -13.75
C GLN A 186 4.76 -3.32 -14.77
N ASN A 187 4.11 -4.46 -15.00
CA ASN A 187 4.52 -5.48 -15.99
C ASN A 187 6.00 -5.87 -15.91
N ALA A 188 6.55 -5.92 -14.68
CA ALA A 188 7.98 -6.11 -14.48
C ALA A 188 8.41 -7.57 -14.59
N TRP A 189 7.52 -8.53 -14.32
CA TRP A 189 7.87 -9.94 -14.41
C TRP A 189 7.97 -10.42 -15.86
N ASN A 190 9.17 -10.80 -16.29
CA ASN A 190 9.41 -11.24 -17.66
C ASN A 190 9.37 -12.77 -17.86
N GLY A 191 8.99 -13.52 -16.81
CA GLY A 191 8.98 -14.99 -16.79
C GLY A 191 10.26 -15.62 -16.23
N TYR A 192 11.25 -14.81 -15.89
CA TYR A 192 12.54 -15.26 -15.38
C TYR A 192 13.08 -14.38 -14.24
N GLN A 193 12.94 -13.07 -14.35
CA GLN A 193 13.41 -12.08 -13.38
C GLN A 193 12.50 -10.86 -13.38
N VAL A 194 12.61 -10.04 -12.34
CA VAL A 194 11.92 -8.77 -12.21
C VAL A 194 12.73 -7.66 -12.88
N ASN A 195 12.18 -7.06 -13.93
CA ASN A 195 12.81 -5.91 -14.58
C ASN A 195 12.86 -4.72 -13.61
N GLY A 196 13.93 -3.96 -13.65
CA GLY A 196 14.14 -2.82 -12.75
C GLY A 196 14.72 -3.22 -11.39
N TRP A 197 14.37 -4.40 -10.86
CA TRP A 197 14.92 -4.91 -9.61
C TRP A 197 16.25 -5.63 -9.80
N ASP A 198 16.26 -6.65 -10.65
CA ASP A 198 17.44 -7.51 -10.89
C ASP A 198 18.36 -6.94 -11.96
N ASN A 199 17.84 -6.08 -12.81
CA ASN A 199 18.61 -5.44 -13.86
C ASN A 199 18.17 -3.99 -14.05
N THR A 200 19.14 -3.09 -14.05
CA THR A 200 18.93 -1.65 -14.30
C THR A 200 18.66 -1.33 -15.79
N TYR A 201 18.58 -2.34 -16.65
CA TYR A 201 18.44 -2.16 -18.09
C TYR A 201 17.00 -1.85 -18.52
N ARG A 202 16.04 -2.10 -17.65
CA ARG A 202 14.64 -1.76 -17.81
C ARG A 202 14.17 -1.12 -16.53
N ASP A 203 13.55 0.01 -16.67
CA ASP A 203 12.99 0.77 -15.59
C ASP A 203 11.46 0.78 -15.77
N PRO A 204 10.75 -0.21 -15.20
CA PRO A 204 9.30 -0.27 -15.31
C PRO A 204 8.68 0.88 -14.53
N LEU A 205 7.56 1.38 -15.01
CA LEU A 205 6.78 2.33 -14.26
C LEU A 205 6.46 1.75 -12.88
N THR A 206 6.69 2.54 -11.84
CA THR A 206 6.53 2.10 -10.46
C THR A 206 5.47 2.96 -9.77
N MET A 207 4.52 2.30 -9.11
CA MET A 207 3.49 2.93 -8.28
C MET A 207 3.80 2.67 -6.82
N TYR A 208 3.63 3.69 -5.99
CA TYR A 208 4.00 3.68 -4.57
C TYR A 208 2.80 3.97 -3.68
N THR A 209 2.83 3.46 -2.44
CA THR A 209 1.88 3.88 -1.41
C THR A 209 2.03 5.36 -1.05
N ILE A 210 3.24 5.91 -1.12
CA ILE A 210 3.49 7.33 -0.86
C ILE A 210 3.12 8.15 -2.10
N ASP A 211 2.08 8.97 -1.98
CA ASP A 211 1.48 9.70 -3.09
C ASP A 211 2.50 10.55 -3.88
N PHE A 212 3.43 11.25 -3.20
CA PHE A 212 4.35 12.16 -3.90
C PHE A 212 5.43 11.46 -4.73
N LEU A 213 5.66 10.15 -4.50
CA LEU A 213 6.60 9.34 -5.30
C LEU A 213 5.99 8.91 -6.65
N ASN A 214 4.70 9.09 -6.84
CA ASN A 214 4.00 8.62 -8.02
C ASN A 214 4.17 9.56 -9.23
N PRO A 215 4.13 9.04 -10.46
CA PRO A 215 4.51 9.74 -11.68
C PRO A 215 3.67 10.99 -11.97
N GLU A 216 2.48 11.10 -11.42
CA GLU A 216 1.64 12.30 -11.54
C GLU A 216 2.30 13.54 -10.94
N ASN A 217 3.23 13.38 -10.00
CA ASN A 217 3.98 14.48 -9.37
C ASN A 217 5.21 14.91 -10.17
N SER A 218 5.50 14.24 -11.28
CA SER A 218 6.60 14.65 -12.17
C SER A 218 6.35 16.03 -12.76
N ALA A 219 7.42 16.84 -12.85
CA ALA A 219 7.37 18.14 -13.51
C ALA A 219 7.04 18.05 -15.02
N SER A 220 7.24 16.90 -15.63
CA SER A 220 6.89 16.62 -17.03
C SER A 220 5.41 16.26 -17.21
N ASN A 221 4.69 16.02 -16.13
CA ASN A 221 3.28 15.65 -16.17
C ASN A 221 2.43 16.86 -16.63
N THR A 222 1.52 16.59 -17.54
CA THR A 222 0.59 17.59 -18.11
C THR A 222 -0.85 17.40 -17.65
N ILE A 223 -1.09 16.50 -16.70
CA ILE A 223 -2.42 16.24 -16.15
C ILE A 223 -2.81 17.42 -15.25
N ASP A 224 -3.97 18.01 -15.51
CA ASP A 224 -4.53 19.04 -14.65
C ASP A 224 -4.91 18.43 -13.29
N ASN A 225 -4.50 19.09 -12.20
CA ASN A 225 -4.71 18.62 -10.82
C ASN A 225 -4.05 17.25 -10.53
N ALA A 226 -2.85 17.03 -11.00
CA ALA A 226 -2.06 15.81 -10.85
C ALA A 226 -2.08 15.24 -9.41
N ALA A 227 -1.96 16.09 -8.40
CA ALA A 227 -2.03 15.67 -7.00
C ALA A 227 -3.32 14.93 -6.59
N THR A 228 -4.43 15.12 -7.32
CA THR A 228 -5.69 14.38 -7.08
C THR A 228 -5.59 12.94 -7.57
N TYR A 229 -4.68 12.68 -8.49
CA TYR A 229 -4.52 11.38 -9.14
C TYR A 229 -3.26 10.62 -8.68
N SER A 230 -2.47 11.21 -7.79
CA SER A 230 -1.20 10.63 -7.34
C SER A 230 -1.36 9.44 -6.38
N ARG A 231 -2.56 9.17 -5.88
CA ARG A 231 -2.81 7.99 -5.04
C ARG A 231 -3.08 6.77 -5.90
N HIS A 232 -2.20 5.77 -5.79
CA HIS A 232 -2.27 4.50 -6.51
C HIS A 232 -2.66 3.32 -5.62
N VAL A 233 -2.99 3.58 -4.36
CA VAL A 233 -3.36 2.56 -3.40
C VAL A 233 -4.65 2.93 -2.69
N ALA A 234 -5.64 2.05 -2.78
CA ALA A 234 -6.80 2.05 -1.90
C ALA A 234 -6.43 1.27 -0.64
N MET A 235 -6.50 1.93 0.52
CA MET A 235 -6.21 1.30 1.81
C MET A 235 -7.44 1.27 2.69
N MET A 236 -7.65 0.16 3.38
CA MET A 236 -8.80 -0.02 4.25
C MET A 236 -8.54 -1.05 5.35
N SER A 237 -9.21 -0.91 6.49
CA SER A 237 -9.26 -1.97 7.50
C SER A 237 -10.41 -2.92 7.24
N SER A 238 -10.18 -4.22 7.44
CA SER A 238 -11.24 -5.22 7.38
C SER A 238 -12.16 -5.14 8.59
N VAL A 239 -13.44 -5.48 8.40
CA VAL A 239 -14.43 -5.65 9.49
C VAL A 239 -14.24 -7.00 10.21
N SER A 240 -13.67 -7.96 9.50
CA SER A 240 -13.56 -9.34 9.95
C SER A 240 -12.22 -9.65 10.62
N GLY A 241 -11.21 -8.79 10.46
CA GLY A 241 -9.85 -9.00 10.95
C GLY A 241 -9.48 -8.12 12.14
N GLU A 242 -8.59 -8.62 12.98
CA GLU A 242 -7.99 -7.87 14.07
C GLU A 242 -6.74 -7.16 13.52
N ASN A 243 -6.72 -5.82 13.53
CA ASN A 243 -5.57 -4.99 13.15
C ASN A 243 -4.87 -5.46 11.86
N GLU A 244 -5.65 -5.59 10.80
CA GLU A 244 -5.14 -5.89 9.46
C GLU A 244 -5.52 -4.77 8.49
N VAL A 245 -4.63 -4.52 7.53
CA VAL A 245 -4.83 -3.51 6.49
C VAL A 245 -4.86 -4.20 5.14
N ILE A 246 -5.94 -3.95 4.40
CA ILE A 246 -6.10 -4.37 3.01
C ILE A 246 -5.57 -3.24 2.13
N LEU A 247 -4.75 -3.59 1.15
CA LEU A 247 -4.24 -2.69 0.13
C LEU A 247 -4.62 -3.20 -1.25
N GLY A 248 -5.12 -2.31 -2.10
CA GLY A 248 -5.36 -2.58 -3.50
C GLY A 248 -4.66 -1.55 -4.37
N PHE A 249 -3.87 -1.99 -5.34
CA PHE A 249 -3.11 -1.14 -6.26
C PHE A 249 -3.85 -0.93 -7.58
N GLU A 250 -3.66 0.28 -8.13
CA GLU A 250 -3.91 0.65 -9.53
C GLU A 250 -2.56 0.72 -10.26
N ASP A 251 -2.37 -0.05 -11.31
CA ASP A 251 -1.10 -0.19 -12.02
C ASP A 251 -0.93 0.76 -13.22
N LEU A 252 -1.94 1.55 -13.53
CA LEU A 252 -1.90 2.54 -14.61
C LEU A 252 -1.84 3.97 -14.08
N VAL A 253 -1.14 4.85 -14.81
CA VAL A 253 -1.13 6.29 -14.50
C VAL A 253 -2.54 6.83 -14.55
N ARG A 254 -2.96 7.45 -13.46
CA ARG A 254 -4.31 7.99 -13.33
C ARG A 254 -4.43 9.36 -14.01
N PRO A 255 -5.56 9.73 -14.61
CA PRO A 255 -6.85 8.99 -14.62
C PRO A 255 -7.03 8.07 -15.84
N TYR A 256 -6.01 7.51 -16.41
CA TYR A 256 -6.09 6.72 -17.66
C TYR A 256 -6.40 5.23 -17.42
N GLY A 257 -6.27 4.75 -16.18
CA GLY A 257 -6.70 3.43 -15.76
C GLY A 257 -8.21 3.31 -15.60
N ASP A 258 -8.69 2.13 -15.22
CA ASP A 258 -10.11 1.90 -14.85
C ASP A 258 -10.43 2.31 -13.41
N ASN A 259 -9.38 2.63 -12.63
CA ASN A 259 -9.47 3.12 -11.25
C ASN A 259 -10.21 2.19 -10.30
N ASP A 260 -10.11 0.90 -10.50
CA ASP A 260 -10.76 -0.12 -9.67
C ASP A 260 -9.88 -0.61 -8.51
N PHE A 261 -8.55 -0.36 -8.60
CA PHE A 261 -7.58 -0.64 -7.55
C PHE A 261 -7.53 -2.11 -7.14
N ASN A 262 -7.82 -3.01 -8.07
CA ASN A 262 -7.75 -4.44 -7.85
C ASN A 262 -6.62 -5.14 -8.61
N ASP A 263 -5.70 -4.36 -9.24
CA ASP A 263 -4.57 -4.90 -10.01
C ASP A 263 -3.58 -5.71 -9.16
N ALA A 264 -3.53 -5.48 -7.87
CA ALA A 264 -2.89 -6.36 -6.89
C ALA A 264 -3.49 -6.07 -5.50
N VAL A 265 -4.19 -7.04 -4.94
CA VAL A 265 -4.85 -6.91 -3.63
C VAL A 265 -4.21 -7.83 -2.62
N PHE A 266 -3.84 -7.28 -1.47
CA PHE A 266 -3.19 -8.02 -0.39
C PHE A 266 -3.54 -7.48 0.99
N VAL A 267 -3.31 -8.32 2.00
CA VAL A 267 -3.46 -7.97 3.42
C VAL A 267 -2.10 -7.89 4.07
N VAL A 268 -1.90 -6.87 4.90
CA VAL A 268 -0.74 -6.71 5.77
C VAL A 268 -1.14 -6.97 7.20
N ARG A 269 -0.36 -7.79 7.89
CA ARG A 269 -0.49 -8.11 9.32
C ARG A 269 0.84 -8.03 10.02
N THR A 270 0.80 -7.80 11.33
CA THR A 270 1.99 -7.80 12.19
C THR A 270 1.85 -8.84 13.32
N ASP A 271 2.99 -9.24 13.85
CA ASP A 271 3.09 -9.99 15.09
C ASP A 271 4.15 -9.34 15.99
N PRO A 272 3.74 -8.71 17.13
CA PRO A 272 2.39 -8.66 17.68
C PRO A 272 1.42 -7.82 16.84
N VAL A 273 0.13 -8.15 16.86
CA VAL A 273 -0.91 -7.49 16.06
C VAL A 273 -1.11 -6.02 16.44
N GLU A 274 -0.86 -5.66 17.70
CA GLU A 274 -0.97 -4.29 18.21
C GLU A 274 0.12 -3.36 17.69
N ALA A 275 1.17 -3.91 17.08
CA ALA A 275 2.25 -3.10 16.51
C ALA A 275 1.83 -2.37 15.23
N LEU A 276 0.79 -2.85 14.55
CA LEU A 276 0.31 -2.23 13.31
C LEU A 276 -0.52 -1.00 13.61
N PHE A 277 -0.10 0.14 13.09
CA PHE A 277 -0.91 1.34 13.03
C PHE A 277 -1.11 1.78 11.57
N ALA A 278 -2.36 2.03 11.19
CA ALA A 278 -2.74 2.63 9.93
C ALA A 278 -4.00 3.48 10.11
N ASP A 279 -3.97 4.72 9.63
CA ASP A 279 -5.13 5.61 9.63
C ASP A 279 -5.91 5.42 8.34
N VAL A 280 -6.81 4.45 8.32
CA VAL A 280 -7.56 4.04 7.12
C VAL A 280 -9.05 3.86 7.42
N PRO A 281 -9.95 4.07 6.44
CA PRO A 281 -11.36 3.81 6.61
C PRO A 281 -11.64 2.32 6.75
N SER A 282 -12.70 1.95 7.48
CA SER A 282 -13.16 0.56 7.47
C SER A 282 -14.01 0.28 6.24
N THR A 283 -13.90 -0.93 5.69
CA THR A 283 -14.71 -1.40 4.57
C THR A 283 -16.20 -1.30 4.85
N GLU A 284 -16.68 -1.61 6.07
CA GLU A 284 -18.08 -1.50 6.45
C GLU A 284 -18.62 -0.08 6.31
N GLN A 285 -17.87 0.92 6.75
CA GLN A 285 -18.27 2.31 6.65
C GLN A 285 -18.45 2.72 5.20
N VAL A 286 -17.51 2.35 4.35
CA VAL A 286 -17.48 2.77 2.94
C VAL A 286 -18.52 2.01 2.12
N ILE A 287 -18.66 0.70 2.29
CA ILE A 287 -19.69 -0.10 1.60
C ILE A 287 -21.08 0.37 2.02
N SER A 288 -21.31 0.72 3.29
CA SER A 288 -22.59 1.24 3.74
C SER A 288 -22.92 2.60 3.14
N LEU A 289 -21.93 3.45 2.89
CA LEU A 289 -22.12 4.74 2.20
C LEU A 289 -22.50 4.55 0.73
N GLN A 290 -21.95 3.55 0.05
CA GLN A 290 -22.36 3.20 -1.32
C GLN A 290 -23.81 2.67 -1.38
N ALA A 291 -24.21 1.89 -0.39
CA ALA A 291 -25.57 1.32 -0.31
C ALA A 291 -26.63 2.35 0.12
N ALA A 292 -26.23 3.49 0.67
CA ALA A 292 -27.18 4.56 0.99
C ALA A 292 -27.79 5.09 -0.30
N PRO A 293 -29.13 5.02 -0.49
CA PRO A 293 -29.75 5.61 -1.67
C PRO A 293 -29.40 7.08 -1.71
N GLY A 294 -28.64 7.49 -2.71
CA GLY A 294 -28.32 8.89 -2.94
C GLY A 294 -29.63 9.70 -2.92
N PRO A 295 -29.60 10.97 -2.50
CA PRO A 295 -30.82 11.78 -2.48
C PRO A 295 -31.44 11.73 -3.88
N SER A 296 -32.58 11.03 -3.99
CA SER A 296 -33.30 10.95 -5.26
C SER A 296 -33.67 12.37 -5.66
N PHE A 297 -33.03 12.92 -6.66
CA PHE A 297 -33.32 14.26 -7.20
C PHE A 297 -34.75 14.42 -7.64
N GLY A 298 -35.56 13.35 -7.66
CA GLY A 298 -36.99 13.38 -7.93
C GLY A 298 -37.87 13.90 -6.79
N GLY A 299 -37.40 13.86 -5.52
CA GLY A 299 -38.18 14.28 -4.36
C GLY A 299 -38.12 15.79 -4.04
N GLY A 300 -37.00 16.44 -4.40
CA GLY A 300 -36.76 17.83 -4.01
C GLY A 300 -37.64 18.86 -4.72
N LEU A 301 -37.94 18.66 -5.98
CA LEU A 301 -38.78 19.58 -6.74
C LEU A 301 -40.28 19.44 -6.38
N SER A 302 -40.75 18.24 -6.10
CA SER A 302 -42.14 18.00 -5.66
C SER A 302 -42.41 18.55 -4.26
N GLY A 303 -41.41 18.46 -3.36
CA GLY A 303 -41.53 19.05 -2.01
C GLY A 303 -41.55 20.57 -2.01
N LEU A 304 -40.76 21.21 -2.88
CA LEU A 304 -40.75 22.68 -3.01
C LEU A 304 -42.03 23.20 -3.61
N PHE A 305 -42.67 22.50 -4.56
CA PHE A 305 -43.97 22.88 -5.08
C PHE A 305 -45.09 22.71 -4.06
N ALA A 306 -45.08 21.69 -3.22
CA ALA A 306 -46.08 21.50 -2.17
C ALA A 306 -45.99 22.58 -1.08
N LEU A 307 -44.77 23.02 -0.71
CA LEU A 307 -44.56 24.11 0.24
C LEU A 307 -45.01 25.47 -0.32
N SER A 308 -44.79 25.75 -1.60
CA SER A 308 -45.20 27.00 -2.23
C SER A 308 -46.72 27.09 -2.38
N LEU A 309 -47.41 25.99 -2.68
CA LEU A 309 -48.90 25.94 -2.75
C LEU A 309 -49.54 26.01 -1.35
N GLY A 310 -48.89 25.45 -0.31
CA GLY A 310 -49.34 25.57 1.08
C GLY A 310 -49.29 27.00 1.62
N LEU A 311 -48.25 27.74 1.28
CA LEU A 311 -48.09 29.16 1.66
C LEU A 311 -49.09 30.09 0.97
N ILE A 312 -49.47 29.80 -0.26
CA ILE A 312 -50.48 30.56 -0.99
C ILE A 312 -51.89 30.29 -0.41
N GLY A 313 -52.15 29.06 0.06
CA GLY A 313 -53.40 28.69 0.72
C GLY A 313 -53.61 29.38 2.08
N LEU A 314 -52.55 29.58 2.84
CA LEU A 314 -52.64 30.25 4.14
C LEU A 314 -52.84 31.77 4.05
N ARG A 315 -52.45 32.42 2.97
CA ARG A 315 -52.68 33.86 2.77
C ARG A 315 -54.14 34.22 2.39
N ARG A 316 -54.93 33.27 1.96
CA ARG A 316 -56.34 33.52 1.60
C ARG A 316 -57.34 33.36 2.75
N LYS A 317 -56.97 32.92 3.93
CA LYS A 317 -57.82 32.77 5.11
C LYS A 317 -57.67 33.89 6.16
N ALA A 318 -56.88 34.92 5.88
CA ALA A 318 -56.77 36.08 6.74
C ALA A 318 -57.37 37.35 6.12
N LYS A 319 -58.70 37.27 5.76
CA LYS A 319 -59.60 38.39 5.56
C LYS A 319 -61.00 37.98 5.97
#